data_c24ce24564e67c1a2b8c4d61f78d522c
#
_entry.id   c24ce24564e67c1a2b8c4d61f78d522c
#
_cell.length_a   1.000
_cell.length_b   1.000
_cell.length_c   1.000
_cell.angle_alpha   90.00
_cell.angle_beta   90.00
_cell.angle_gamma   90.00
#
_symmetry.space_group_name_H-M   'P 1'
#
loop_
_entity.id
_entity.type
_entity.pdbx_description
1 polymer ?
#
loop_
_entity_poly.entity_id
_entity_poly.type
_entity_poly.pdbx_seq_one_letter_code
_entity_poly.pdbx_strand_id
1 'polypeptide(L)'
;MMCLALMLAGPAVANETPKEGEGAAPKVAYVGLTPPFVGNYALDGSPKLHVYKADIALKVTGAEAEAAVKRHDPLIRNQLVALFAQQSQDSMSNVEAKEKLRQEALKQVQQVITDEEGKPMVEDLLFNNLIVQ
;
A
#
# COMPACT_ATOMS: atom_id res chain seq x y z
N MET A 1 -48.55 44.41 -38.40
CA MET A 1 -47.12 44.38 -38.77
C MET A 1 -46.32 44.11 -37.53
N MET A 2 -46.08 43.05 -37.43
CA MET A 2 -44.99 42.13 -37.11
C MET A 2 -43.74 42.75 -36.61
N CYS A 3 -43.45 42.54 -35.35
CA CYS A 3 -42.07 42.49 -34.86
C CYS A 3 -41.83 41.17 -34.16
N LEU A 4 -41.07 40.38 -34.88
CA LEU A 4 -40.59 39.10 -34.44
C LEU A 4 -39.41 39.32 -33.51
N ALA A 5 -39.57 39.05 -32.25
CA ALA A 5 -38.46 39.01 -31.30
C ALA A 5 -37.94 37.59 -31.24
N LEU A 6 -36.83 37.39 -31.89
CA LEU A 6 -36.08 36.15 -31.82
C LEU A 6 -35.27 36.11 -30.52
N MET A 7 -35.75 35.39 -29.55
CA MET A 7 -34.98 35.07 -28.37
C MET A 7 -34.03 33.93 -28.67
N LEU A 8 -32.78 34.24 -28.93
CA LEU A 8 -31.71 33.28 -28.88
C LEU A 8 -31.38 32.97 -27.43
N ALA A 9 -31.94 31.91 -26.94
CA ALA A 9 -31.36 31.27 -25.73
C ALA A 9 -30.06 30.64 -26.15
N GLY A 10 -28.96 31.25 -25.81
CA GLY A 10 -27.64 30.61 -25.92
C GLY A 10 -27.59 29.40 -25.01
N PRO A 11 -27.00 28.28 -25.48
CA PRO A 11 -26.83 27.15 -24.63
C PRO A 11 -25.90 27.55 -23.48
N ALA A 12 -26.36 27.37 -22.28
CA ALA A 12 -25.51 27.42 -21.11
C ALA A 12 -24.48 26.29 -21.27
N VAL A 13 -23.26 26.64 -21.60
CA VAL A 13 -22.16 25.69 -21.54
C VAL A 13 -21.94 25.41 -20.06
N ALA A 14 -22.50 24.32 -19.60
CA ALA A 14 -22.15 23.79 -18.32
C ALA A 14 -20.67 23.44 -18.40
N ASN A 15 -19.84 24.24 -17.81
CA ASN A 15 -18.43 23.96 -17.67
C ASN A 15 -18.32 22.87 -16.60
N GLU A 16 -18.49 21.64 -17.03
CA GLU A 16 -18.26 20.49 -16.16
C GLU A 16 -16.77 20.34 -15.91
N THR A 17 -16.31 20.93 -14.83
CA THR A 17 -15.07 20.49 -14.21
C THR A 17 -15.30 19.04 -13.80
N PRO A 18 -14.49 18.09 -14.30
CA PRO A 18 -14.63 16.71 -13.85
C PRO A 18 -14.42 16.69 -12.35
N LYS A 19 -15.43 16.26 -11.63
CA LYS A 19 -15.30 15.98 -10.20
C LYS A 19 -14.27 14.87 -10.04
N GLU A 20 -13.30 15.08 -9.15
CA GLU A 20 -12.40 14.02 -8.77
C GLU A 20 -13.21 12.79 -8.38
N GLY A 21 -13.04 11.68 -9.10
CA GLY A 21 -13.70 10.42 -8.84
C GLY A 21 -14.80 10.03 -9.83
N GLU A 22 -15.32 10.93 -10.67
CA GLU A 22 -16.28 10.57 -11.72
C GLU A 22 -15.58 10.49 -13.08
N GLY A 23 -15.50 9.27 -13.65
CA GLY A 23 -15.01 9.05 -15.01
C GLY A 23 -13.49 9.01 -15.16
N ALA A 24 -12.71 9.25 -14.12
CA ALA A 24 -11.27 9.05 -14.14
C ALA A 24 -10.93 7.64 -13.69
N ALA A 25 -9.99 6.98 -14.38
CA ALA A 25 -9.45 5.72 -13.91
C ALA A 25 -8.85 5.89 -12.50
N PRO A 26 -9.05 4.93 -11.58
CA PRO A 26 -8.44 4.98 -10.26
C PRO A 26 -6.92 5.12 -10.37
N LYS A 27 -6.36 6.01 -9.58
CA LYS A 27 -4.92 6.25 -9.57
C LYS A 27 -4.19 5.21 -8.75
N VAL A 28 -3.10 4.68 -9.28
CA VAL A 28 -2.14 3.89 -8.54
C VAL A 28 -1.40 4.80 -7.57
N ALA A 29 -1.30 4.36 -6.32
CA ALA A 29 -0.53 5.03 -5.29
C ALA A 29 0.37 4.04 -4.56
N TYR A 30 1.50 4.53 -4.08
CA TYR A 30 2.42 3.77 -3.23
C TYR A 30 2.39 4.39 -1.84
N VAL A 31 1.83 3.65 -0.90
CA VAL A 31 1.70 4.11 0.49
C VAL A 31 2.90 3.63 1.28
N GLY A 32 3.74 4.57 1.69
CA GLY A 32 4.90 4.25 2.54
C GLY A 32 4.46 3.95 3.97
N LEU A 33 4.99 2.87 4.53
CA LEU A 33 4.79 2.55 5.94
C LEU A 33 5.91 3.20 6.75
N THR A 34 5.58 4.30 7.42
CA THR A 34 6.54 5.09 8.19
C THR A 34 6.20 5.08 9.68
N PRO A 35 7.21 5.06 10.55
CA PRO A 35 8.65 4.98 10.29
C PRO A 35 9.09 3.62 9.74
N PRO A 36 10.34 3.50 9.21
CA PRO A 36 10.87 2.21 8.76
C PRO A 36 10.81 1.15 9.87
N PHE A 37 10.72 -0.11 9.44
CA PHE A 37 10.75 -1.24 10.36
C PHE A 37 12.21 -1.47 10.80
N VAL A 38 12.42 -1.56 12.09
CA VAL A 38 13.72 -1.92 12.65
C VAL A 38 13.49 -2.98 13.72
N GLY A 39 14.22 -4.08 13.65
CA GLY A 39 14.05 -5.14 14.62
C GLY A 39 15.14 -6.19 14.52
N ASN A 40 14.95 -7.25 15.28
CA ASN A 40 15.84 -8.40 15.30
C ASN A 40 15.20 -9.56 14.54
N TYR A 41 16.06 -10.39 13.95
CA TYR A 41 15.64 -11.62 13.29
C TYR A 41 16.63 -12.74 13.64
N ALA A 42 16.36 -13.96 13.18
CA ALA A 42 17.17 -15.14 13.46
C ALA A 42 17.39 -15.32 14.97
N LEU A 43 16.30 -15.29 15.73
CA LEU A 43 16.32 -15.44 17.19
C LEU A 43 16.45 -16.92 17.55
N ASP A 44 17.65 -17.48 17.39
CA ASP A 44 17.95 -18.90 17.56
C ASP A 44 18.66 -19.21 18.87
N GLY A 45 18.76 -18.25 19.78
CA GLY A 45 19.48 -18.39 21.05
C GLY A 45 20.99 -18.14 20.92
N SER A 46 21.48 -17.81 19.73
CA SER A 46 22.85 -17.40 19.50
C SER A 46 23.14 -16.06 20.18
N PRO A 47 24.38 -15.87 20.70
CA PRO A 47 24.75 -14.59 21.33
C PRO A 47 24.85 -13.44 20.34
N LYS A 48 24.87 -13.70 19.03
CA LYS A 48 24.96 -12.69 17.98
C LYS A 48 23.56 -12.19 17.64
N LEU A 49 23.35 -10.89 17.80
CA LEU A 49 22.11 -10.24 17.39
C LEU A 49 22.14 -9.92 15.91
N HIS A 50 21.09 -10.34 15.20
CA HIS A 50 20.85 -9.99 13.81
C HIS A 50 19.80 -8.90 13.75
N VAL A 51 20.09 -7.83 13.03
CA VAL A 51 19.24 -6.65 12.94
C VAL A 51 18.84 -6.44 11.49
N TYR A 52 17.58 -6.08 11.27
CA TYR A 52 17.11 -5.64 9.97
C TYR A 52 16.56 -4.21 10.05
N LYS A 53 16.62 -3.53 8.92
CA LYS A 53 15.89 -2.29 8.67
C LYS A 53 15.19 -2.41 7.33
N ALA A 54 13.89 -2.19 7.33
CA ALA A 54 13.07 -2.31 6.11
C ALA A 54 12.23 -1.05 5.89
N ASP A 55 12.37 -0.46 4.71
CA ASP A 55 11.47 0.56 4.19
C ASP A 55 10.48 -0.12 3.26
N ILE A 56 9.20 -0.04 3.57
CA ILE A 56 8.15 -0.74 2.85
C ILE A 56 7.14 0.24 2.30
N ALA A 57 6.75 0.04 1.05
CA ALA A 57 5.64 0.72 0.42
C ALA A 57 4.63 -0.30 -0.09
N LEU A 58 3.35 0.03 0.02
CA LEU A 58 2.25 -0.79 -0.48
C LEU A 58 1.65 -0.13 -1.72
N LYS A 59 1.54 -0.90 -2.79
CA LYS A 59 0.88 -0.47 -4.02
C LYS A 59 -0.61 -0.69 -3.89
N VAL A 60 -1.38 0.37 -4.10
CA VAL A 60 -2.84 0.36 -4.07
C VAL A 60 -3.39 1.12 -5.26
N THR A 61 -4.66 0.87 -5.60
CA THR A 61 -5.35 1.60 -6.65
C THR A 61 -6.64 2.18 -6.09
N GLY A 62 -6.76 3.51 -6.19
CA GLY A 62 -7.93 4.25 -5.74
C GLY A 62 -7.82 4.79 -4.32
N ALA A 63 -8.57 5.86 -4.07
CA ALA A 63 -8.55 6.57 -2.79
C ALA A 63 -9.07 5.72 -1.62
N GLU A 64 -10.04 4.83 -1.89
CA GLU A 64 -10.58 3.93 -0.87
C GLU A 64 -9.52 2.96 -0.35
N ALA A 65 -8.76 2.36 -1.27
CA ALA A 65 -7.68 1.43 -0.90
C ALA A 65 -6.56 2.16 -0.15
N GLU A 66 -6.18 3.35 -0.59
CA GLU A 66 -5.20 4.18 0.11
C GLU A 66 -5.65 4.51 1.53
N ALA A 67 -6.91 4.92 1.70
CA ALA A 67 -7.46 5.23 3.01
C ALA A 67 -7.53 4.00 3.92
N ALA A 68 -7.87 2.84 3.37
CA ALA A 68 -7.93 1.58 4.12
C ALA A 68 -6.55 1.19 4.66
N VAL A 69 -5.51 1.29 3.85
CA VAL A 69 -4.13 1.01 4.28
C VAL A 69 -3.72 1.95 5.41
N LYS A 70 -4.00 3.24 5.29
CA LYS A 70 -3.67 4.22 6.34
C LYS A 70 -4.44 3.96 7.63
N ARG A 71 -5.71 3.58 7.51
CA ARG A 71 -6.58 3.26 8.66
C ARG A 71 -6.07 2.04 9.42
N HIS A 72 -5.61 1.02 8.71
CA HIS A 72 -5.18 -0.26 9.27
C HIS A 72 -3.66 -0.38 9.42
N ASP A 73 -2.93 0.71 9.27
CA ASP A 73 -1.46 0.73 9.41
C ASP A 73 -0.98 0.01 10.69
N PRO A 74 -1.55 0.25 11.88
CA PRO A 74 -1.10 -0.45 13.08
C PRO A 74 -1.22 -1.98 12.99
N LEU A 75 -2.29 -2.49 12.40
CA LEU A 75 -2.49 -3.93 12.22
C LEU A 75 -1.51 -4.50 11.20
N ILE A 76 -1.31 -3.80 10.10
CA ILE A 76 -0.34 -4.16 9.07
C ILE A 76 1.06 -4.21 9.68
N ARG A 77 1.42 -3.18 10.43
CA ARG A 77 2.72 -3.07 11.07
C ARG A 77 2.98 -4.22 12.05
N ASN A 78 2.02 -4.52 12.90
CA ASN A 78 2.13 -5.63 13.85
C ASN A 78 2.35 -6.97 13.15
N GLN A 79 1.62 -7.20 12.07
CA GLN A 79 1.73 -8.43 11.29
C GLN A 79 3.10 -8.56 10.63
N LEU A 80 3.61 -7.49 10.07
CA LEU A 80 4.92 -7.49 9.41
C LEU A 80 6.07 -7.62 10.42
N VAL A 81 5.98 -6.97 11.57
CA VAL A 81 6.97 -7.12 12.64
C VAL A 81 7.04 -8.58 13.08
N ALA A 82 5.89 -9.24 13.27
CA ALA A 82 5.85 -10.65 13.63
C ALA A 82 6.47 -11.53 12.54
N LEU A 83 6.19 -11.25 11.27
CA LEU A 83 6.77 -11.99 10.17
C LEU A 83 8.31 -11.87 10.14
N PHE A 84 8.82 -10.64 10.27
CA PHE A 84 10.26 -10.41 10.23
C PHE A 84 10.99 -11.04 11.41
N ALA A 85 10.38 -11.04 12.59
CA ALA A 85 10.95 -11.66 13.79
C ALA A 85 11.11 -13.18 13.64
N GLN A 86 10.31 -13.81 12.80
CA GLN A 86 10.35 -15.26 12.56
C GLN A 86 11.37 -15.67 11.49
N GLN A 87 12.01 -14.73 10.83
CA GLN A 87 12.93 -15.04 9.75
C GLN A 87 14.26 -15.61 10.27
N SER A 88 14.83 -16.51 9.49
CA SER A 88 16.17 -17.05 9.71
C SER A 88 17.22 -16.21 8.96
N GLN A 89 18.49 -16.47 9.22
CA GLN A 89 19.57 -15.90 8.41
C GLN A 89 19.42 -16.27 6.94
N ASP A 90 19.09 -17.53 6.66
CA ASP A 90 18.94 -18.01 5.29
C ASP A 90 17.80 -17.30 4.55
N SER A 91 16.69 -17.03 5.23
CA SER A 91 15.55 -16.38 4.61
C SER A 91 15.76 -14.89 4.32
N MET A 92 16.85 -14.31 4.80
CA MET A 92 17.22 -12.92 4.55
C MET A 92 18.57 -12.73 3.86
N SER A 93 19.21 -13.81 3.42
CA SER A 93 20.63 -13.77 3.00
C SER A 93 20.85 -13.51 1.52
N ASN A 94 19.86 -13.78 0.66
CA ASN A 94 20.03 -13.67 -0.78
C ASN A 94 18.78 -13.10 -1.46
N VAL A 95 18.92 -12.79 -2.74
CA VAL A 95 17.84 -12.14 -3.53
C VAL A 95 16.60 -13.03 -3.61
N GLU A 96 16.78 -14.33 -3.82
CA GLU A 96 15.64 -15.26 -3.93
C GLU A 96 14.88 -15.39 -2.62
N ALA A 97 15.60 -15.48 -1.51
CA ALA A 97 15.00 -15.54 -0.18
C ALA A 97 14.26 -14.24 0.15
N LYS A 98 14.83 -13.09 -0.18
CA LYS A 98 14.18 -11.79 0.01
C LYS A 98 12.92 -11.64 -0.85
N GLU A 99 12.91 -12.19 -2.06
CA GLU A 99 11.72 -12.18 -2.91
C GLU A 99 10.61 -13.05 -2.32
N LYS A 100 10.94 -14.21 -1.79
CA LYS A 100 9.97 -15.04 -1.06
C LYS A 100 9.39 -14.33 0.15
N LEU A 101 10.24 -13.64 0.90
CA LEU A 101 9.82 -12.85 2.04
C LEU A 101 8.88 -11.72 1.62
N ARG A 102 9.18 -11.04 0.52
CA ARG A 102 8.33 -9.99 -0.05
C ARG A 102 6.95 -10.53 -0.39
N GLN A 103 6.88 -11.67 -1.07
CA GLN A 103 5.62 -12.31 -1.44
C GLN A 103 4.83 -12.74 -0.20
N GLU A 104 5.48 -13.30 0.80
CA GLU A 104 4.83 -13.68 2.05
C GLU A 104 4.31 -12.45 2.80
N ALA A 105 5.10 -11.38 2.85
CA ALA A 105 4.71 -10.12 3.45
C ALA A 105 3.47 -9.53 2.76
N LEU A 106 3.45 -9.54 1.44
CA LEU A 106 2.29 -9.09 0.66
C LEU A 106 1.04 -9.90 1.01
N LYS A 107 1.17 -11.21 1.05
CA LYS A 107 0.06 -12.11 1.38
C LYS A 107 -0.51 -11.82 2.75
N GLN A 108 0.36 -11.60 3.74
CA GLN A 108 -0.09 -11.29 5.10
C GLN A 108 -0.76 -9.92 5.20
N VAL A 109 -0.27 -8.92 4.49
CA VAL A 109 -0.92 -7.60 4.41
C VAL A 109 -2.29 -7.72 3.74
N GLN A 110 -2.38 -8.45 2.65
CA GLN A 110 -3.66 -8.70 1.96
C GLN A 110 -4.65 -9.41 2.89
N GLN A 111 -4.18 -10.33 3.72
CA GLN A 111 -5.04 -11.02 4.69
C GLN A 111 -5.57 -10.06 5.76
N VAL A 112 -4.71 -9.18 6.29
CA VAL A 112 -5.13 -8.16 7.26
C VAL A 112 -6.22 -7.27 6.67
N ILE A 113 -6.01 -6.78 5.46
CA ILE A 113 -6.98 -5.89 4.80
C ILE A 113 -8.27 -6.64 4.46
N THR A 114 -8.18 -7.91 4.04
CA THR A 114 -9.37 -8.72 3.77
C THR A 114 -10.18 -8.95 5.03
N ASP A 115 -9.54 -9.21 6.16
CA ASP A 115 -10.23 -9.42 7.43
C ASP A 115 -10.98 -8.15 7.89
N GLU A 116 -10.43 -6.98 7.62
CA GLU A 116 -11.02 -5.70 8.06
C GLU A 116 -11.99 -5.09 7.03
N GLU A 117 -11.71 -5.23 5.74
CA GLU A 117 -12.45 -4.53 4.68
C GLU A 117 -13.25 -5.47 3.77
N GLY A 118 -13.06 -6.79 3.89
CA GLY A 118 -13.74 -7.78 3.06
C GLY A 118 -13.11 -8.05 1.69
N LYS A 119 -12.04 -7.34 1.35
CA LYS A 119 -11.29 -7.52 0.09
C LYS A 119 -9.82 -7.12 0.28
N PRO A 120 -8.89 -7.68 -0.51
CA PRO A 120 -7.46 -7.52 -0.26
C PRO A 120 -6.90 -6.12 -0.51
N MET A 121 -7.42 -5.34 -1.42
CA MET A 121 -7.12 -3.95 -1.74
C MET A 121 -5.65 -3.60 -2.06
N VAL A 122 -4.67 -4.33 -1.52
CA VAL A 122 -3.24 -4.12 -1.74
C VAL A 122 -2.78 -5.02 -2.87
N GLU A 123 -2.18 -4.42 -3.89
CA GLU A 123 -1.76 -5.13 -5.11
C GLU A 123 -0.34 -5.65 -5.04
N ASP A 124 0.53 -4.91 -4.37
CA ASP A 124 1.94 -5.28 -4.25
C ASP A 124 2.55 -4.67 -2.99
N LEU A 125 3.66 -5.24 -2.57
CA LEU A 125 4.49 -4.75 -1.47
C LEU A 125 5.90 -4.62 -1.98
N LEU A 126 6.51 -3.47 -1.74
CA LEU A 126 7.84 -3.16 -2.20
C LEU A 126 8.77 -2.91 -1.02
N PHE A 127 9.94 -3.52 -1.05
CA PHE A 127 11.04 -3.10 -0.21
C PHE A 127 11.80 -1.97 -0.91
N ASN A 128 11.56 -0.74 -0.52
CA ASN A 128 12.35 0.40 -1.00
C ASN A 128 13.80 0.29 -0.50
N ASN A 129 13.95 -0.28 0.68
CA ASN A 129 15.23 -0.60 1.25
C ASN A 129 15.08 -1.78 2.22
N LEU A 130 16.02 -2.72 2.17
CA LEU A 130 16.09 -3.83 3.12
C LEU A 130 17.55 -4.08 3.47
N ILE A 131 17.92 -3.64 4.65
CA ILE A 131 19.28 -3.81 5.18
C ILE A 131 19.22 -4.87 6.27
N VAL A 132 20.09 -5.86 6.16
CA VAL A 132 20.24 -6.92 7.16
C VAL A 132 21.70 -7.00 7.62
N GLN A 133 21.87 -7.19 8.91
CA GLN A 133 23.19 -7.29 9.53
C GLN A 133 23.27 -8.49 10.45
#